data_1e05c0da9eb8747c69207563f9df95f0
#
_entry.id   1e05c0da9eb8747c69207563f9df95f0
#
_cell.length_a   1.000
_cell.length_b   1.000
_cell.length_c   1.000
_cell.angle_alpha   90.00
_cell.angle_beta   90.00
_cell.angle_gamma   90.00
#
_symmetry.space_group_name_H-M   'P 1'
#
loop_
_entity.id
_entity.type
_entity.pdbx_description
1 polymer ?
#
loop_
_entity_poly.entity_id
_entity_poly.type
_entity_poly.pdbx_seq_one_letter_code
_entity_poly.pdbx_strand_id
1 'polypeptide(L)'
;MSETPSAVRRSERARTAILAAAGELIGELPYAKLTVEAIAARAGVGKQTIYRWWPSKGAVVFDAMLERDSGPDGLSLPDTGDLRADLRPLLRGSVAALTDPVFEGFLRAMYIEIQQDAVLAEAYRERLLSPQRAALADRLRAGVASGELRPDLDPELGVDLLLGPIQMRWSLGLGLLTEDYADAVLDAALDHLLARGE
;
A
#
# COMPACT_ATOMS: atom_id res chain seq x y z
N MET A 1 -10.04 31.92 -15.06
CA MET A 1 -10.00 31.46 -16.47
C MET A 1 -10.50 30.03 -16.48
N SER A 2 -11.72 29.80 -16.99
CA SER A 2 -12.29 28.44 -17.03
C SER A 2 -11.66 27.67 -18.18
N GLU A 3 -11.03 26.52 -17.88
CA GLU A 3 -10.53 25.60 -18.89
C GLU A 3 -11.70 25.07 -19.74
N THR A 4 -11.50 24.99 -21.05
CA THR A 4 -12.53 24.45 -21.95
C THR A 4 -12.72 22.95 -21.72
N PRO A 5 -13.95 22.40 -21.82
CA PRO A 5 -14.22 20.96 -21.61
C PRO A 5 -13.36 20.03 -22.47
N SER A 6 -12.87 20.50 -23.61
CA SER A 6 -11.95 19.79 -24.51
C SER A 6 -10.52 19.72 -23.95
N ALA A 7 -10.05 20.79 -23.27
CA ALA A 7 -8.71 20.81 -22.67
C ALA A 7 -8.65 19.89 -21.45
N VAL A 8 -9.70 19.88 -20.62
CA VAL A 8 -9.82 18.98 -19.46
C VAL A 8 -9.80 17.51 -19.91
N ARG A 9 -10.63 17.13 -20.89
CA ARG A 9 -10.64 15.76 -21.43
C ARG A 9 -9.30 15.32 -22.02
N ARG A 10 -8.57 16.21 -22.67
CA ARG A 10 -7.23 15.93 -23.22
C ARG A 10 -6.22 15.73 -22.10
N SER A 11 -6.32 16.51 -21.05
CA SER A 11 -5.46 16.43 -19.86
C SER A 11 -5.65 15.11 -19.13
N GLU A 12 -6.90 14.71 -18.89
CA GLU A 12 -7.22 13.41 -18.24
C GLU A 12 -6.76 12.21 -19.09
N ARG A 13 -6.95 12.23 -20.41
CA ARG A 13 -6.44 11.19 -21.30
C ARG A 13 -4.91 11.06 -21.22
N ALA A 14 -4.20 12.21 -21.16
CA ALA A 14 -2.75 12.20 -21.02
C ALA A 14 -2.34 11.63 -19.65
N ARG A 15 -3.04 12.00 -18.57
CA ARG A 15 -2.80 11.44 -17.23
C ARG A 15 -2.97 9.91 -17.21
N THR A 16 -4.08 9.41 -17.70
CA THR A 16 -4.35 7.96 -17.79
C THR A 16 -3.30 7.23 -18.62
N ALA A 17 -2.90 7.79 -19.77
CA ALA A 17 -1.87 7.19 -20.62
C ALA A 17 -0.50 7.14 -19.92
N ILE A 18 -0.14 8.17 -19.14
CA ILE A 18 1.10 8.22 -18.36
C ILE A 18 1.10 7.14 -17.27
N LEU A 19 0.00 6.99 -16.53
CA LEU A 19 -0.10 6.00 -15.45
C LEU A 19 -0.11 4.57 -16.00
N ALA A 20 -0.81 4.33 -17.12
CA ALA A 20 -0.76 3.04 -17.81
C ALA A 20 0.66 2.69 -18.28
N ALA A 21 1.36 3.64 -18.92
CA ALA A 21 2.74 3.46 -19.37
C ALA A 21 3.71 3.22 -18.21
N ALA A 22 3.53 3.91 -17.09
CA ALA A 22 4.32 3.67 -15.90
C ALA A 22 4.07 2.26 -15.32
N GLY A 23 2.81 1.84 -15.22
CA GLY A 23 2.43 0.51 -14.76
C GLY A 23 2.99 -0.63 -15.62
N GLU A 24 2.97 -0.49 -16.95
CA GLU A 24 3.60 -1.44 -17.87
C GLU A 24 5.11 -1.53 -17.65
N LEU A 25 5.79 -0.38 -17.58
CA LEU A 25 7.24 -0.32 -17.40
C LEU A 25 7.71 -0.85 -16.03
N ILE A 26 6.89 -0.74 -15.00
CA ILE A 26 7.13 -1.37 -13.69
C ILE A 26 7.26 -2.89 -13.83
N GLY A 27 6.44 -3.52 -14.68
CA GLY A 27 6.53 -4.96 -14.96
C GLY A 27 7.69 -5.38 -15.86
N GLU A 28 8.27 -4.45 -16.61
CA GLU A 28 9.31 -4.73 -17.61
C GLU A 28 10.74 -4.41 -17.15
N LEU A 29 10.90 -3.40 -16.28
CA LEU A 29 12.21 -2.82 -15.94
C LEU A 29 12.43 -2.74 -14.43
N PRO A 30 13.66 -2.97 -13.95
CA PRO A 30 14.02 -2.59 -12.57
C PRO A 30 13.85 -1.08 -12.35
N TYR A 31 13.45 -0.68 -11.14
CA TYR A 31 13.24 0.74 -10.80
C TYR A 31 14.43 1.66 -11.16
N ALA A 32 15.66 1.17 -10.97
CA ALA A 32 16.87 1.94 -11.29
C ALA A 32 17.00 2.28 -12.80
N LYS A 33 16.38 1.48 -13.67
CA LYS A 33 16.37 1.70 -15.13
C LYS A 33 15.13 2.45 -15.61
N LEU A 34 14.11 2.57 -14.78
CA LEU A 34 12.91 3.36 -15.07
C LEU A 34 13.25 4.84 -15.04
N THR A 35 12.87 5.57 -16.09
CA THR A 35 13.08 7.02 -16.21
C THR A 35 11.81 7.72 -16.64
N VAL A 36 11.67 9.02 -16.31
CA VAL A 36 10.55 9.84 -16.75
C VAL A 36 10.52 9.93 -18.29
N GLU A 37 11.68 9.88 -18.93
CA GLU A 37 11.83 9.84 -20.39
C GLU A 37 11.22 8.57 -20.99
N ALA A 38 11.46 7.42 -20.39
CA ALA A 38 10.90 6.15 -20.85
C ALA A 38 9.36 6.14 -20.69
N ILE A 39 8.86 6.65 -19.58
CA ILE A 39 7.41 6.79 -19.34
C ILE A 39 6.80 7.73 -20.37
N ALA A 40 7.41 8.90 -20.61
CA ALA A 40 6.94 9.89 -21.59
C ALA A 40 6.90 9.31 -23.01
N ALA A 41 7.97 8.60 -23.42
CA ALA A 41 8.05 7.96 -24.73
C ALA A 41 6.95 6.89 -24.89
N ARG A 42 6.75 6.03 -23.89
CA ARG A 42 5.73 4.98 -23.89
C ARG A 42 4.31 5.57 -23.93
N ALA A 43 4.06 6.64 -23.19
CA ALA A 43 2.77 7.34 -23.13
C ALA A 43 2.50 8.25 -24.36
N GLY A 44 3.49 8.46 -25.23
CA GLY A 44 3.36 9.39 -26.37
C GLY A 44 3.22 10.85 -25.98
N VAL A 45 3.83 11.28 -24.87
CA VAL A 45 3.77 12.66 -24.36
C VAL A 45 5.17 13.27 -24.16
N GLY A 46 5.23 14.59 -24.02
CA GLY A 46 6.47 15.26 -23.60
C GLY A 46 6.72 15.15 -22.09
N LYS A 47 7.99 15.11 -21.66
CA LYS A 47 8.36 15.09 -20.21
C LYS A 47 7.67 16.19 -19.38
N GLN A 48 7.54 17.39 -19.96
CA GLN A 48 6.88 18.51 -19.29
C GLN A 48 5.40 18.22 -18.96
N THR A 49 4.74 17.36 -19.74
CA THR A 49 3.39 16.91 -19.44
C THR A 49 3.37 16.05 -18.17
N ILE A 50 4.37 15.22 -17.95
CA ILE A 50 4.51 14.42 -16.72
C ILE A 50 4.78 15.36 -15.54
N TYR A 51 5.79 16.22 -15.61
CA TYR A 51 6.17 17.11 -14.51
C TYR A 51 5.09 18.14 -14.12
N ARG A 52 4.09 18.35 -14.95
CA ARG A 52 2.91 19.16 -14.58
C ARG A 52 2.03 18.47 -13.55
N TRP A 53 2.01 17.13 -13.53
CA TRP A 53 1.20 16.31 -12.63
C TRP A 53 2.01 15.74 -11.46
N TRP A 54 3.24 15.34 -11.73
CA TRP A 54 4.09 14.64 -10.78
C TRP A 54 5.47 15.31 -10.69
N PRO A 55 5.88 15.75 -9.49
CA PRO A 55 7.15 16.46 -9.31
C PRO A 55 8.38 15.55 -9.46
N SER A 56 8.20 14.23 -9.30
CA SER A 56 9.30 13.25 -9.34
C SER A 56 8.90 11.94 -10.04
N LYS A 57 9.90 11.12 -10.37
CA LYS A 57 9.69 9.76 -10.85
C LYS A 57 8.94 8.92 -9.80
N GLY A 58 9.32 9.05 -8.52
CA GLY A 58 8.66 8.35 -7.43
C GLY A 58 7.17 8.66 -7.36
N ALA A 59 6.78 9.92 -7.55
CA ALA A 59 5.38 10.33 -7.51
C ALA A 59 4.53 9.69 -8.62
N VAL A 60 5.03 9.64 -9.87
CA VAL A 60 4.28 9.00 -10.96
C VAL A 60 4.22 7.49 -10.80
N VAL A 61 5.29 6.86 -10.32
CA VAL A 61 5.33 5.41 -10.04
C VAL A 61 4.37 5.07 -8.91
N PHE A 62 4.34 5.85 -7.84
CA PHE A 62 3.42 5.66 -6.73
C PHE A 62 1.96 5.72 -7.18
N ASP A 63 1.60 6.74 -7.96
CA ASP A 63 0.24 6.86 -8.50
C ASP A 63 -0.14 5.68 -9.42
N ALA A 64 0.80 5.21 -10.25
CA ALA A 64 0.58 4.05 -11.11
C ALA A 64 0.37 2.75 -10.31
N MET A 65 1.09 2.59 -9.20
CA MET A 65 0.91 1.45 -8.29
C MET A 65 -0.46 1.51 -7.60
N LEU A 66 -0.86 2.68 -7.11
CA LEU A 66 -2.18 2.87 -6.49
C LEU A 66 -3.33 2.55 -7.45
N GLU A 67 -3.25 3.00 -8.71
CA GLU A 67 -4.31 2.70 -9.70
C GLU A 67 -4.44 1.20 -9.98
N ARG A 68 -3.33 0.46 -9.94
CA ARG A 68 -3.34 -0.99 -10.13
C ARG A 68 -4.01 -1.73 -8.96
N ASP A 69 -3.73 -1.30 -7.73
CA ASP A 69 -4.17 -1.97 -6.50
C ASP A 69 -5.55 -1.48 -6.02
N SER A 70 -6.11 -0.43 -6.65
CA SER A 70 -7.43 0.09 -6.35
C SER A 70 -8.51 -0.87 -6.84
N GLY A 71 -8.92 -1.81 -5.99
CA GLY A 71 -10.17 -2.53 -6.17
C GLY A 71 -11.37 -1.57 -6.05
N PRO A 72 -12.54 -1.90 -6.66
CA PRO A 72 -13.70 -1.02 -6.70
C PRO A 72 -14.31 -0.69 -5.32
N ASP A 73 -14.05 -1.47 -4.28
CA ASP A 73 -14.76 -1.39 -3.01
C ASP A 73 -13.95 -0.84 -1.83
N GLY A 74 -12.74 -0.31 -2.08
CA GLY A 74 -11.84 0.09 -0.99
C GLY A 74 -11.37 -1.09 -0.13
N LEU A 75 -10.52 -0.84 0.87
CA LEU A 75 -10.09 -1.88 1.81
C LEU A 75 -11.14 -1.99 2.94
N SER A 76 -12.01 -2.99 2.86
CA SER A 76 -12.91 -3.37 3.96
C SER A 76 -12.58 -4.77 4.43
N LEU A 77 -12.43 -4.94 5.75
CA LEU A 77 -12.22 -6.26 6.34
C LEU A 77 -13.56 -6.89 6.71
N PRO A 78 -13.71 -8.20 6.56
CA PRO A 78 -14.90 -8.89 7.04
C PRO A 78 -15.00 -8.78 8.57
N ASP A 79 -16.22 -8.87 9.08
CA ASP A 79 -16.53 -9.01 10.51
C ASP A 79 -17.45 -10.21 10.67
N THR A 80 -16.84 -11.40 10.73
CA THR A 80 -17.56 -12.68 10.78
C THR A 80 -17.78 -13.19 12.21
N GLY A 81 -17.23 -12.49 13.21
CA GLY A 81 -17.17 -12.96 14.60
C GLY A 81 -16.01 -13.95 14.85
N ASP A 82 -15.14 -14.14 13.87
CA ASP A 82 -13.85 -14.86 14.01
C ASP A 82 -12.72 -13.94 13.55
N LEU A 83 -12.19 -13.18 14.48
CA LEU A 83 -11.13 -12.20 14.23
C LEU A 83 -9.91 -12.81 13.52
N ARG A 84 -9.54 -14.05 13.90
CA ARG A 84 -8.41 -14.76 13.30
C ARG A 84 -8.67 -15.07 11.82
N ALA A 85 -9.86 -15.54 11.50
CA ALA A 85 -10.27 -15.82 10.12
C ALA A 85 -10.33 -14.54 9.29
N ASP A 86 -10.80 -13.44 9.88
CA ASP A 86 -10.93 -12.13 9.22
C ASP A 86 -9.57 -11.48 8.91
N LEU A 87 -8.59 -11.58 9.83
CA LEU A 87 -7.28 -10.93 9.69
C LEU A 87 -6.25 -11.74 8.91
N ARG A 88 -6.34 -13.08 8.90
CA ARG A 88 -5.37 -13.94 8.23
C ARG A 88 -5.18 -13.62 6.75
N PRO A 89 -6.24 -13.45 5.92
CA PRO A 89 -6.09 -13.09 4.51
C PRO A 89 -5.35 -11.76 4.31
N LEU A 90 -5.58 -10.78 5.19
CA LEU A 90 -4.90 -9.48 5.11
C LEU A 90 -3.39 -9.61 5.33
N LEU A 91 -2.96 -10.32 6.39
CA LEU A 91 -1.54 -10.48 6.69
C LEU A 91 -0.83 -11.29 5.62
N ARG A 92 -1.43 -12.39 5.15
CA ARG A 92 -0.90 -13.19 4.04
C ARG A 92 -0.84 -12.38 2.74
N GLY A 93 -1.88 -11.61 2.43
CA GLY A 93 -1.91 -10.69 1.30
C GLY A 93 -0.80 -9.63 1.37
N SER A 94 -0.52 -9.10 2.56
CA SER A 94 0.61 -8.17 2.79
C SER A 94 1.95 -8.84 2.49
N VAL A 95 2.15 -10.10 2.92
CA VAL A 95 3.36 -10.88 2.59
C VAL A 95 3.46 -11.10 1.09
N ALA A 96 2.38 -11.54 0.44
CA ALA A 96 2.35 -11.77 -1.00
C ALA A 96 2.71 -10.50 -1.80
N ALA A 97 2.14 -9.34 -1.41
CA ALA A 97 2.45 -8.06 -2.04
C ALA A 97 3.93 -7.64 -1.86
N LEU A 98 4.47 -7.80 -0.65
CA LEU A 98 5.86 -7.44 -0.33
C LEU A 98 6.90 -8.36 -0.98
N THR A 99 6.52 -9.59 -1.35
CA THR A 99 7.41 -10.60 -1.95
C THR A 99 7.10 -10.89 -3.42
N ASP A 100 6.21 -10.12 -4.04
CA ASP A 100 5.92 -10.24 -5.47
C ASP A 100 7.19 -9.98 -6.29
N PRO A 101 7.68 -10.93 -7.11
CA PRO A 101 8.95 -10.80 -7.82
C PRO A 101 9.00 -9.61 -8.79
N VAL A 102 7.84 -9.15 -9.27
CA VAL A 102 7.73 -8.02 -10.19
C VAL A 102 7.80 -6.70 -9.43
N PHE A 103 7.19 -6.64 -8.24
CA PHE A 103 7.00 -5.39 -7.50
C PHE A 103 7.99 -5.17 -6.36
N GLU A 104 8.61 -6.21 -5.81
CA GLU A 104 9.50 -6.08 -4.66
C GLU A 104 10.56 -4.98 -4.86
N GLY A 105 11.21 -4.98 -6.02
CA GLY A 105 12.23 -3.97 -6.35
C GLY A 105 11.70 -2.54 -6.36
N PHE A 106 10.46 -2.35 -6.80
CA PHE A 106 9.80 -1.03 -6.79
C PHE A 106 9.36 -0.63 -5.38
N LEU A 107 8.82 -1.57 -4.61
CA LEU A 107 8.44 -1.32 -3.22
C LEU A 107 9.67 -0.91 -2.38
N ARG A 108 10.80 -1.61 -2.54
CA ARG A 108 12.06 -1.25 -1.86
C ARG A 108 12.55 0.14 -2.27
N ALA A 109 12.51 0.46 -3.57
CA ALA A 109 12.90 1.78 -4.05
C ALA A 109 11.96 2.87 -3.55
N MET A 110 10.65 2.63 -3.53
CA MET A 110 9.67 3.55 -2.96
C MET A 110 9.93 3.80 -1.48
N TYR A 111 10.28 2.76 -0.73
CA TYR A 111 10.64 2.87 0.69
C TYR A 111 11.86 3.76 0.95
N ILE A 112 12.81 3.78 0.01
CA ILE A 112 13.97 4.69 0.06
C ILE A 112 13.54 6.12 -0.31
N GLU A 113 12.75 6.30 -1.36
CA GLU A 113 12.33 7.62 -1.83
C GLU A 113 11.48 8.37 -0.79
N ILE A 114 10.54 7.69 -0.11
CA ILE A 114 9.73 8.32 0.94
C ILE A 114 10.56 8.78 2.16
N GLN A 115 11.77 8.25 2.36
CA GLN A 115 12.68 8.74 3.41
C GLN A 115 13.38 10.05 3.01
N GLN A 116 13.40 10.40 1.73
CA GLN A 116 14.13 11.55 1.17
C GLN A 116 13.21 12.65 0.63
N ASP A 117 11.95 12.32 0.33
CA ASP A 117 10.94 13.22 -0.23
C ASP A 117 9.73 13.31 0.70
N ALA A 118 9.64 14.40 1.46
CA ALA A 118 8.57 14.62 2.44
C ALA A 118 7.18 14.72 1.80
N VAL A 119 7.08 15.22 0.56
CA VAL A 119 5.80 15.33 -0.17
C VAL A 119 5.33 13.94 -0.59
N LEU A 120 6.24 13.11 -1.12
CA LEU A 120 5.95 11.73 -1.46
C LEU A 120 5.61 10.90 -0.20
N ALA A 121 6.33 11.12 0.89
CA ALA A 121 6.05 10.46 2.17
C ALA A 121 4.64 10.77 2.69
N GLU A 122 4.21 12.03 2.60
CA GLU A 122 2.85 12.43 2.98
C GLU A 122 1.80 11.76 2.10
N ALA A 123 1.96 11.82 0.79
CA ALA A 123 1.07 11.16 -0.14
C ALA A 123 0.99 9.63 0.10
N TYR A 124 2.11 8.99 0.40
CA TYR A 124 2.18 7.56 0.74
C TYR A 124 1.42 7.26 2.03
N ARG A 125 1.60 8.08 3.08
CA ARG A 125 0.85 7.94 4.34
C ARG A 125 -0.65 8.11 4.13
N GLU A 126 -1.07 9.20 3.49
CA GLU A 126 -2.49 9.55 3.36
C GLU A 126 -3.26 8.60 2.44
N ARG A 127 -2.65 8.21 1.31
CA ARG A 127 -3.35 7.52 0.23
C ARG A 127 -3.19 6.00 0.26
N LEU A 128 -2.18 5.48 0.98
CA LEU A 128 -1.94 4.05 1.10
C LEU A 128 -2.00 3.56 2.55
N LEU A 129 -1.13 4.09 3.43
CA LEU A 129 -1.01 3.54 4.77
C LEU A 129 -2.23 3.84 5.65
N SER A 130 -2.71 5.08 5.67
CA SER A 130 -3.81 5.48 6.56
C SER A 130 -5.11 4.72 6.27
N PRO A 131 -5.55 4.52 5.01
CA PRO A 131 -6.73 3.70 4.73
C PRO A 131 -6.57 2.24 5.17
N GLN A 132 -5.40 1.63 4.94
CA GLN A 132 -5.13 0.25 5.36
C GLN A 132 -5.13 0.10 6.87
N ARG A 133 -4.46 1.03 7.57
CA ARG A 133 -4.41 1.05 9.04
C ARG A 133 -5.79 1.30 9.63
N ALA A 134 -6.57 2.23 9.06
CA ALA A 134 -7.92 2.52 9.53
C ALA A 134 -8.85 1.30 9.41
N ALA A 135 -8.85 0.61 8.28
CA ALA A 135 -9.67 -0.60 8.10
C ALA A 135 -9.33 -1.68 9.15
N LEU A 136 -8.03 -1.87 9.43
CA LEU A 136 -7.59 -2.83 10.45
C LEU A 136 -7.96 -2.37 11.87
N ALA A 137 -7.76 -1.09 12.19
CA ALA A 137 -8.13 -0.51 13.48
C ALA A 137 -9.65 -0.59 13.71
N ASP A 138 -10.47 -0.38 12.68
CA ASP A 138 -11.94 -0.51 12.76
C ASP A 138 -12.35 -1.95 13.08
N ARG A 139 -11.72 -2.96 12.45
CA ARG A 139 -11.98 -4.37 12.79
C ARG A 139 -11.57 -4.71 14.22
N LEU A 140 -10.42 -4.17 14.69
CA LEU A 140 -10.00 -4.35 16.08
C LEU A 140 -10.96 -3.66 17.06
N ARG A 141 -11.46 -2.46 16.76
CA ARG A 141 -12.50 -1.78 17.56
C ARG A 141 -13.78 -2.60 17.65
N ALA A 142 -14.21 -3.20 16.54
CA ALA A 142 -15.36 -4.09 16.53
C ALA A 142 -15.11 -5.32 17.43
N GLY A 143 -13.92 -5.91 17.41
CA GLY A 143 -13.51 -7.00 18.29
C GLY A 143 -13.50 -6.62 19.77
N VAL A 144 -13.09 -5.39 20.11
CA VAL A 144 -13.23 -4.87 21.50
C VAL A 144 -14.70 -4.73 21.89
N ALA A 145 -15.52 -4.16 21.00
CA ALA A 145 -16.94 -3.93 21.27
C ALA A 145 -17.72 -5.25 21.42
N SER A 146 -17.38 -6.31 20.69
CA SER A 146 -18.00 -7.63 20.78
C SER A 146 -17.48 -8.48 21.95
N GLY A 147 -16.34 -8.08 22.56
CA GLY A 147 -15.69 -8.85 23.63
C GLY A 147 -14.73 -9.95 23.11
N GLU A 148 -14.45 -10.01 21.82
CA GLU A 148 -13.40 -10.86 21.25
C GLU A 148 -12.01 -10.42 21.76
N LEU A 149 -11.82 -9.11 21.90
CA LEU A 149 -10.57 -8.51 22.35
C LEU A 149 -10.72 -7.88 23.74
N ARG A 150 -9.58 -7.75 24.44
CA ARG A 150 -9.52 -7.11 25.76
C ARG A 150 -10.01 -5.66 25.68
N PRO A 151 -10.79 -5.18 26.68
CA PRO A 151 -11.45 -3.87 26.63
C PRO A 151 -10.48 -2.67 26.72
N ASP A 152 -9.27 -2.90 27.19
CA ASP A 152 -8.22 -1.88 27.34
C ASP A 152 -7.23 -1.86 26.17
N LEU A 153 -7.52 -2.58 25.07
CA LEU A 153 -6.71 -2.56 23.87
C LEU A 153 -6.76 -1.19 23.20
N ASP A 154 -5.59 -0.60 22.94
CA ASP A 154 -5.43 0.47 21.96
C ASP A 154 -5.43 -0.14 20.55
N PRO A 155 -6.42 0.11 19.69
CA PRO A 155 -6.48 -0.45 18.35
C PRO A 155 -5.29 -0.06 17.46
N GLU A 156 -4.73 1.14 17.62
CA GLU A 156 -3.56 1.56 16.85
C GLU A 156 -2.31 0.75 17.23
N LEU A 157 -2.13 0.47 18.53
CA LEU A 157 -1.08 -0.44 18.97
C LEU A 157 -1.30 -1.85 18.44
N GLY A 158 -2.55 -2.32 18.39
CA GLY A 158 -2.90 -3.60 17.78
C GLY A 158 -2.52 -3.68 16.31
N VAL A 159 -2.77 -2.62 15.55
CA VAL A 159 -2.31 -2.50 14.14
C VAL A 159 -0.79 -2.59 14.04
N ASP A 160 -0.05 -1.90 14.92
CA ASP A 160 1.42 -1.93 14.92
C ASP A 160 1.97 -3.32 15.25
N LEU A 161 1.36 -4.05 16.16
CA LEU A 161 1.75 -5.42 16.50
C LEU A 161 1.52 -6.40 15.34
N LEU A 162 0.48 -6.19 14.53
CA LEU A 162 0.16 -7.04 13.39
C LEU A 162 1.03 -6.74 12.16
N LEU A 163 1.22 -5.47 11.82
CA LEU A 163 1.93 -5.10 10.60
C LEU A 163 3.44 -4.88 10.81
N GLY A 164 3.84 -4.41 11.98
CA GLY A 164 5.22 -4.04 12.29
C GLY A 164 6.24 -5.16 12.08
N PRO A 165 6.04 -6.39 12.59
CA PRO A 165 6.97 -7.50 12.41
C PRO A 165 7.16 -7.87 10.93
N ILE A 166 6.09 -7.89 10.13
CA ILE A 166 6.12 -8.16 8.69
C ILE A 166 6.95 -7.10 7.98
N GLN A 167 6.63 -5.84 8.24
CA GLN A 167 7.30 -4.70 7.63
C GLN A 167 8.79 -4.63 8.00
N MET A 168 9.12 -4.85 9.27
CA MET A 168 10.51 -4.85 9.75
C MET A 168 11.32 -5.99 9.14
N ARG A 169 10.76 -7.21 9.10
CA ARG A 169 11.42 -8.36 8.49
C ARG A 169 11.73 -8.13 7.03
N TRP A 170 10.75 -7.60 6.28
CA TRP A 170 10.92 -7.28 4.86
C TRP A 170 11.94 -6.16 4.63
N SER A 171 11.79 -5.02 5.30
CA SER A 171 12.62 -3.84 5.06
C SER A 171 14.09 -4.04 5.40
N LEU A 172 14.38 -4.80 6.46
CA LEU A 172 15.73 -5.10 6.94
C LEU A 172 16.30 -6.42 6.43
N GLY A 173 15.54 -7.23 5.68
CA GLY A 173 16.00 -8.51 5.17
C GLY A 173 16.32 -9.54 6.26
N LEU A 174 15.54 -9.57 7.35
CA LEU A 174 15.80 -10.42 8.53
C LEU A 174 15.44 -11.91 8.33
N GLY A 175 15.35 -12.37 7.10
CA GLY A 175 15.04 -13.74 6.73
C GLY A 175 13.85 -13.82 5.78
N LEU A 176 13.45 -15.03 5.40
CA LEU A 176 12.34 -15.25 4.48
C LEU A 176 11.04 -14.69 5.07
N LEU A 177 10.31 -13.98 4.25
CA LEU A 177 8.95 -13.53 4.54
C LEU A 177 7.98 -14.51 3.85
N THR A 178 7.24 -15.27 4.66
CA THR A 178 6.36 -16.35 4.20
C THR A 178 4.95 -16.18 4.79
N GLU A 179 3.98 -16.87 4.23
CA GLU A 179 2.63 -16.94 4.82
C GLU A 179 2.65 -17.56 6.21
N ASP A 180 3.50 -18.57 6.46
CA ASP A 180 3.65 -19.17 7.80
C ASP A 180 4.16 -18.14 8.81
N TYR A 181 5.04 -17.20 8.37
CA TYR A 181 5.47 -16.11 9.23
C TYR A 181 4.33 -15.12 9.52
N ALA A 182 3.50 -14.81 8.53
CA ALA A 182 2.31 -13.99 8.73
C ALA A 182 1.35 -14.63 9.73
N ASP A 183 1.11 -15.93 9.61
CA ASP A 183 0.27 -16.68 10.56
C ASP A 183 0.87 -16.67 11.96
N ALA A 184 2.17 -16.88 12.11
CA ALA A 184 2.84 -16.84 13.41
C ALA A 184 2.76 -15.44 14.07
N VAL A 185 2.86 -14.36 13.28
CA VAL A 185 2.67 -12.99 13.77
C VAL A 185 1.24 -12.79 14.24
N LEU A 186 0.25 -13.24 13.45
CA LEU A 186 -1.16 -13.17 13.82
C LEU A 186 -1.43 -13.92 15.13
N ASP A 187 -0.97 -15.15 15.22
CA ASP A 187 -1.17 -15.98 16.41
C ASP A 187 -0.55 -15.35 17.65
N ALA A 188 0.71 -14.91 17.58
CA ALA A 188 1.39 -14.24 18.68
C ALA A 188 0.72 -12.93 19.10
N ALA A 189 0.22 -12.12 18.14
CA ALA A 189 -0.50 -10.91 18.44
C ALA A 189 -1.84 -11.21 19.13
N LEU A 190 -2.64 -12.14 18.58
CA LEU A 190 -3.95 -12.49 19.13
C LEU A 190 -3.86 -13.11 20.52
N ASP A 191 -2.85 -13.92 20.81
CA ASP A 191 -2.64 -14.50 22.14
C ASP A 191 -2.49 -13.43 23.24
N HIS A 192 -2.05 -12.22 22.89
CA HIS A 192 -1.93 -11.09 23.80
C HIS A 192 -3.12 -10.13 23.73
N LEU A 193 -3.84 -10.08 22.60
CA LEU A 193 -4.93 -9.13 22.35
C LEU A 193 -6.31 -9.70 22.71
N LEU A 194 -6.46 -11.04 22.73
CA LEU A 194 -7.72 -11.69 23.08
C LEU A 194 -8.15 -11.37 24.53
N ALA A 195 -9.43 -11.31 24.73
CA ALA A 195 -10.02 -11.24 26.06
C ALA A 195 -9.57 -12.47 26.86
N ARG A 196 -8.99 -12.25 28.05
CA ARG A 196 -8.70 -13.36 28.95
C ARG A 196 -10.03 -13.87 29.49
N GLY A 197 -10.38 -15.12 29.23
CA GLY A 197 -11.50 -15.76 29.91
C GLY A 197 -11.29 -15.67 31.42
N GLU A 198 -12.30 -15.21 32.13
CA GLU A 198 -12.35 -15.27 33.60
C GLU A 198 -12.39 -16.71 34.08
#